data_2913be438860a4d62f631871e05eb5c9
#
_entry.id   2913be438860a4d62f631871e05eb5c9
#
_cell.length_a   1.000
_cell.length_b   1.000
_cell.length_c   1.000
_cell.angle_alpha   90.00
_cell.angle_beta   90.00
_cell.angle_gamma   90.00
#
_symmetry.space_group_name_H-M   'P 1'
#
loop_
_entity.id
_entity.type
_entity.pdbx_description
1 polymer ?
#
loop_
_entity_poly.entity_id
_entity_poly.type
_entity_poly.pdbx_seq_one_letter_code
_entity_poly.pdbx_strand_id
1 'polypeptide(L)'
;MKFLHLADLHLGKKLLEVDLIEDQKYVLQQAIEIMKDQDCLVISGDVYDKPVASVEAMNLFQWFISELVKLNKKIFIVSGNHDSNKRLAYFSSLLRSSNIFISDEINGKLQSYSLDDEYGKIFIHLLPFIKPADIKNFYPDIEINTYQKAIETVISNSNIDRKERNIILAHQFITGASRSDSEEYFVGGLDNVDASCFDGFDYVALGHLHNCQSVSKDTIMYAGSLLKYSFAESSQKKNFVVVDMKEKGNIEIKRIPVKFLRDVREIEGYFNDLINQKPTNDYLKVILHDETVSADYRNRLYMIYPNMLSFGVENSQTKYERSVLLDEVYQNKRIDELFVDFYKLQNNGNQPTKKQMDLLLEVIEEIKGEQQ
;
A
#
# COMPACT_ATOMS: atom_id res chain seq x y z
N MET A 1 22.50 11.91 12.53
CA MET A 1 21.23 12.47 12.04
C MET A 1 20.09 11.50 12.33
N LYS A 2 19.04 11.97 12.98
CA LYS A 2 17.85 11.18 13.26
C LYS A 2 16.71 11.56 12.35
N PHE A 3 16.03 10.60 11.76
CA PHE A 3 14.89 10.90 10.89
C PHE A 3 13.76 9.88 11.04
N LEU A 4 12.55 10.37 10.78
CA LEU A 4 11.35 9.54 10.67
C LEU A 4 11.16 9.16 9.20
N HIS A 5 11.00 7.88 8.91
CA HIS A 5 10.69 7.37 7.59
C HIS A 5 9.23 6.92 7.54
N LEU A 6 8.46 7.55 6.69
CA LEU A 6 7.06 7.25 6.36
C LEU A 6 6.92 6.93 4.88
N ALA A 7 5.89 6.18 4.52
CA ALA A 7 5.49 5.90 3.15
C ALA A 7 4.00 5.54 3.12
N ASP A 8 3.43 5.47 1.94
CA ASP A 8 2.10 4.88 1.69
C ASP A 8 1.03 5.46 2.61
N LEU A 9 1.00 6.81 2.71
CA LEU A 9 0.03 7.52 3.54
C LEU A 9 -1.38 7.38 2.97
N HIS A 10 -1.51 7.29 1.65
CA HIS A 10 -2.77 7.16 0.93
C HIS A 10 -3.87 8.05 1.48
N LEU A 11 -3.59 9.34 1.68
CA LEU A 11 -4.55 10.27 2.24
C LEU A 11 -5.81 10.35 1.36
N GLY A 12 -6.97 10.18 2.00
CA GLY A 12 -8.27 10.09 1.35
C GLY A 12 -8.67 8.67 0.92
N LYS A 13 -7.87 7.63 1.26
CA LYS A 13 -8.26 6.24 1.04
C LYS A 13 -9.43 5.86 1.92
N LYS A 14 -10.34 5.07 1.37
CA LYS A 14 -11.48 4.49 2.06
C LYS A 14 -11.24 3.02 2.36
N LEU A 15 -11.80 2.54 3.46
CA LEU A 15 -11.94 1.13 3.73
C LEU A 15 -13.35 0.70 3.31
N LEU A 16 -13.46 0.03 2.16
CA LEU A 16 -14.75 -0.13 1.47
C LEU A 16 -15.39 1.25 1.22
N GLU A 17 -16.57 1.53 1.82
CA GLU A 17 -17.26 2.82 1.68
C GLU A 17 -16.95 3.81 2.82
N VAL A 18 -16.17 3.40 3.83
CA VAL A 18 -15.90 4.22 5.02
C VAL A 18 -14.69 5.11 4.79
N ASP A 19 -14.87 6.39 5.05
CA ASP A 19 -13.81 7.40 5.02
C ASP A 19 -12.88 7.26 6.23
N LEU A 20 -11.57 7.27 5.98
CA LEU A 20 -10.54 7.10 7.01
C LEU A 20 -9.82 8.40 7.39
N ILE A 21 -10.27 9.57 6.94
CA ILE A 21 -9.59 10.87 7.18
C ILE A 21 -9.35 11.14 8.67
N GLU A 22 -10.32 10.80 9.53
CA GLU A 22 -10.18 10.96 10.98
C GLU A 22 -9.10 10.03 11.55
N ASP A 23 -9.09 8.77 11.13
CA ASP A 23 -8.07 7.79 11.53
C ASP A 23 -6.70 8.17 11.00
N GLN A 24 -6.61 8.66 9.76
CA GLN A 24 -5.38 9.17 9.15
C GLN A 24 -4.86 10.39 9.93
N LYS A 25 -5.72 11.32 10.31
CA LYS A 25 -5.34 12.46 11.15
C LYS A 25 -4.78 12.03 12.50
N TYR A 26 -5.43 11.04 13.13
CA TYR A 26 -5.01 10.52 14.44
C TYR A 26 -3.61 9.90 14.41
N VAL A 27 -3.26 9.14 13.36
CA VAL A 27 -1.90 8.57 13.24
C VAL A 27 -0.87 9.63 12.84
N LEU A 28 -1.23 10.62 12.02
CA LEU A 28 -0.34 11.74 11.70
C LEU A 28 -0.04 12.62 12.91
N GLN A 29 -0.96 12.75 13.87
CA GLN A 29 -0.68 13.42 15.16
C GLN A 29 0.44 12.69 15.92
N GLN A 30 0.45 11.37 15.93
CA GLN A 30 1.54 10.60 16.54
C GLN A 30 2.87 10.80 15.81
N ALA A 31 2.85 10.89 14.46
CA ALA A 31 4.03 11.20 13.67
C ALA A 31 4.61 12.57 14.04
N ILE A 32 3.76 13.59 14.24
CA ILE A 32 4.19 14.94 14.67
C ILE A 32 4.86 14.87 16.06
N GLU A 33 4.31 14.11 17.01
CA GLU A 33 4.92 13.93 18.34
C GLU A 33 6.31 13.28 18.24
N ILE A 34 6.44 12.23 17.42
CA ILE A 34 7.73 11.56 17.18
C ILE A 34 8.73 12.53 16.54
N MET A 35 8.27 13.37 15.62
CA MET A 35 9.10 14.34 14.89
C MET A 35 9.73 15.41 15.79
N LYS A 36 9.23 15.66 16.98
CA LYS A 36 9.85 16.61 17.93
C LYS A 36 11.31 16.26 18.21
N ASP A 37 11.61 14.96 18.30
CA ASP A 37 12.94 14.42 18.62
C ASP A 37 13.76 14.01 17.36
N GLN A 38 13.25 14.27 16.15
CA GLN A 38 13.93 13.95 14.90
C GLN A 38 14.45 15.22 14.20
N ASP A 39 15.47 15.07 13.37
CA ASP A 39 16.06 16.16 12.57
C ASP A 39 15.28 16.40 11.29
N CYS A 40 14.80 15.32 10.64
CA CYS A 40 14.03 15.41 9.41
C CYS A 40 12.99 14.29 9.26
N LEU A 41 12.06 14.50 8.34
CA LEU A 41 11.10 13.53 7.86
C LEU A 41 11.44 13.13 6.43
N VAL A 42 11.35 11.85 6.11
CA VAL A 42 11.36 11.35 4.73
C VAL A 42 10.03 10.63 4.44
N ILE A 43 9.43 10.92 3.29
CA ILE A 43 8.19 10.29 2.82
C ILE A 43 8.47 9.64 1.47
N SER A 44 8.44 8.32 1.45
CA SER A 44 8.82 7.51 0.29
C SER A 44 7.63 7.15 -0.60
N GLY A 45 6.85 8.16 -1.02
CA GLY A 45 5.78 8.04 -2.01
C GLY A 45 4.41 7.69 -1.45
N ASP A 46 3.44 7.70 -2.35
CA ASP A 46 2.01 7.46 -2.12
C ASP A 46 1.45 8.32 -0.98
N VAL A 47 1.64 9.64 -1.14
CA VAL A 47 1.09 10.65 -0.23
C VAL A 47 -0.43 10.62 -0.31
N TYR A 48 -0.99 10.57 -1.52
CA TYR A 48 -2.42 10.52 -1.77
C TYR A 48 -2.86 9.16 -2.33
N ASP A 49 -4.12 8.79 -2.08
CA ASP A 49 -4.69 7.54 -2.62
C ASP A 49 -4.90 7.61 -4.15
N LYS A 50 -5.07 8.81 -4.71
CA LYS A 50 -5.37 9.00 -6.13
C LYS A 50 -4.61 10.20 -6.70
N PRO A 51 -4.26 10.18 -8.00
CA PRO A 51 -3.57 11.30 -8.67
C PRO A 51 -4.32 12.63 -8.58
N VAL A 52 -5.66 12.60 -8.44
CA VAL A 52 -6.52 13.73 -8.12
C VAL A 52 -7.06 13.53 -6.71
N ALA A 53 -6.35 14.07 -5.73
CA ALA A 53 -6.72 13.96 -4.33
C ALA A 53 -8.02 14.72 -4.03
N SER A 54 -8.79 14.23 -3.06
CA SER A 54 -9.95 14.96 -2.53
C SER A 54 -9.51 16.21 -1.77
N VAL A 55 -10.41 17.17 -1.61
CA VAL A 55 -10.12 18.40 -0.87
C VAL A 55 -9.79 18.08 0.60
N GLU A 56 -10.47 17.10 1.19
CA GLU A 56 -10.23 16.65 2.56
C GLU A 56 -8.82 16.08 2.72
N ALA A 57 -8.37 15.25 1.76
CA ALA A 57 -7.01 14.70 1.75
C ALA A 57 -5.95 15.80 1.60
N MET A 58 -6.17 16.76 0.70
CA MET A 58 -5.26 17.91 0.54
C MET A 58 -5.20 18.77 1.80
N ASN A 59 -6.33 19.04 2.44
CA ASN A 59 -6.38 19.81 3.70
C ASN A 59 -5.67 19.06 4.83
N LEU A 60 -5.82 17.73 4.91
CA LEU A 60 -5.14 16.91 5.90
C LEU A 60 -3.62 16.94 5.70
N PHE A 61 -3.15 16.80 4.47
CA PHE A 61 -1.72 16.90 4.16
C PHE A 61 -1.17 18.29 4.45
N GLN A 62 -1.87 19.34 4.02
CA GLN A 62 -1.50 20.74 4.33
C GLN A 62 -1.38 20.95 5.83
N TRP A 63 -2.35 20.50 6.62
CA TRP A 63 -2.30 20.58 8.07
C TRP A 63 -1.06 19.87 8.62
N PHE A 64 -0.80 18.63 8.22
CA PHE A 64 0.34 17.85 8.68
C PHE A 64 1.67 18.54 8.40
N ILE A 65 1.87 18.99 7.16
CA ILE A 65 3.09 19.70 6.76
C ILE A 65 3.21 21.04 7.52
N SER A 66 2.12 21.77 7.72
CA SER A 66 2.13 23.03 8.48
C SER A 66 2.57 22.84 9.92
N GLU A 67 2.15 21.77 10.60
CA GLU A 67 2.61 21.46 11.95
C GLU A 67 4.12 21.14 11.98
N LEU A 68 4.64 20.43 10.99
CA LEU A 68 6.07 20.12 10.88
C LEU A 68 6.93 21.36 10.58
N VAL A 69 6.42 22.29 9.76
CA VAL A 69 7.07 23.58 9.51
C VAL A 69 7.20 24.39 10.80
N LYS A 70 6.17 24.41 11.65
CA LYS A 70 6.25 25.06 12.98
C LYS A 70 7.35 24.47 13.86
N LEU A 71 7.65 23.19 13.70
CA LEU A 71 8.75 22.51 14.40
C LEU A 71 10.13 22.78 13.74
N ASN A 72 10.18 23.57 12.65
CA ASN A 72 11.38 23.88 11.87
C ASN A 72 12.13 22.61 11.40
N LYS A 73 11.39 21.57 10.99
CA LYS A 73 11.95 20.29 10.52
C LYS A 73 12.13 20.31 9.01
N LYS A 74 13.15 19.59 8.54
CA LYS A 74 13.35 19.34 7.09
C LYS A 74 12.49 18.17 6.65
N ILE A 75 11.89 18.27 5.47
CA ILE A 75 10.95 17.28 4.96
C ILE A 75 11.35 16.94 3.53
N PHE A 76 11.59 15.65 3.26
CA PHE A 76 11.94 15.14 1.93
C PHE A 76 10.84 14.20 1.46
N ILE A 77 10.33 14.42 0.25
CA ILE A 77 9.18 13.69 -0.28
C ILE A 77 9.47 13.26 -1.71
N VAL A 78 9.22 12.01 -2.03
CA VAL A 78 9.11 11.53 -3.41
C VAL A 78 7.65 11.16 -3.72
N SER A 79 7.27 11.20 -4.98
CA SER A 79 5.96 10.69 -5.41
C SER A 79 6.00 9.17 -5.60
N GLY A 80 4.89 8.51 -5.26
CA GLY A 80 4.64 7.10 -5.58
C GLY A 80 3.85 6.91 -6.88
N ASN A 81 3.35 5.69 -7.10
CA ASN A 81 2.57 5.36 -8.29
C ASN A 81 1.11 5.87 -8.23
N HIS A 82 0.57 6.08 -7.04
CA HIS A 82 -0.75 6.68 -6.82
C HIS A 82 -0.73 8.21 -6.93
N ASP A 83 0.42 8.84 -6.72
CA ASP A 83 0.57 10.28 -6.79
C ASP A 83 0.63 10.80 -8.25
N SER A 84 0.16 12.01 -8.46
CA SER A 84 0.57 12.80 -9.62
C SER A 84 1.82 13.59 -9.28
N ASN A 85 2.98 13.18 -9.80
CA ASN A 85 4.24 13.88 -9.55
C ASN A 85 4.14 15.39 -9.85
N LYS A 86 3.54 15.75 -11.00
CA LYS A 86 3.31 17.17 -11.38
C LYS A 86 2.50 17.95 -10.37
N ARG A 87 1.47 17.33 -9.79
CA ARG A 87 0.60 17.99 -8.82
C ARG A 87 1.27 18.09 -7.44
N LEU A 88 1.96 17.02 -7.02
CA LEU A 88 2.66 16.99 -5.74
C LEU A 88 3.82 18.02 -5.75
N ALA A 89 4.55 18.11 -6.86
CA ALA A 89 5.68 19.03 -7.03
C ALA A 89 5.29 20.47 -7.41
N TYR A 90 4.00 20.79 -7.56
CA TYR A 90 3.55 22.06 -8.16
C TYR A 90 4.16 23.32 -7.50
N PHE A 91 4.33 23.30 -6.20
CA PHE A 91 4.97 24.40 -5.45
C PHE A 91 6.36 24.05 -4.91
N SER A 92 7.01 22.99 -5.40
CA SER A 92 8.28 22.47 -4.85
C SER A 92 9.34 23.56 -4.69
N SER A 93 9.51 24.43 -5.70
CA SER A 93 10.50 25.51 -5.69
C SER A 93 10.24 26.55 -4.58
N LEU A 94 8.98 26.87 -4.29
CA LEU A 94 8.59 27.80 -3.23
C LEU A 94 8.75 27.17 -1.85
N LEU A 95 8.40 25.89 -1.72
CA LEU A 95 8.42 25.13 -0.49
C LEU A 95 9.84 24.89 0.05
N ARG A 96 10.86 24.91 -0.84
CA ARG A 96 12.27 24.78 -0.44
C ARG A 96 12.70 25.85 0.58
N SER A 97 12.19 27.08 0.48
CA SER A 97 12.45 28.13 1.48
C SER A 97 11.92 27.80 2.86
N SER A 98 10.97 26.89 2.96
CA SER A 98 10.39 26.37 4.21
C SER A 98 10.94 25.00 4.62
N ASN A 99 12.12 24.60 4.11
CA ASN A 99 12.75 23.29 4.35
C ASN A 99 11.95 22.08 3.87
N ILE A 100 11.09 22.24 2.86
CA ILE A 100 10.32 21.15 2.25
C ILE A 100 10.87 20.89 0.85
N PHE A 101 11.34 19.66 0.63
CA PHE A 101 12.01 19.21 -0.58
C PHE A 101 11.18 18.08 -1.21
N ILE A 102 10.41 18.41 -2.23
CA ILE A 102 9.61 17.45 -2.98
C ILE A 102 10.34 17.15 -4.28
N SER A 103 10.39 15.87 -4.68
CA SER A 103 10.99 15.49 -5.96
C SER A 103 10.26 16.18 -7.12
N ASP A 104 11.02 16.83 -7.97
CA ASP A 104 10.54 17.35 -9.25
C ASP A 104 10.30 16.18 -10.24
N GLU A 105 9.76 16.45 -11.41
CA GLU A 105 9.72 15.45 -12.48
C GLU A 105 11.16 14.99 -12.78
N ILE A 106 11.31 13.68 -12.95
CA ILE A 106 12.62 13.11 -13.24
C ILE A 106 13.19 13.68 -14.56
N ASN A 107 14.44 14.06 -14.54
CA ASN A 107 15.18 14.57 -15.71
C ASN A 107 16.35 13.64 -16.08
N GLY A 108 16.22 12.37 -15.80
CA GLY A 108 17.24 11.34 -16.03
C GLY A 108 18.25 11.17 -14.90
N LYS A 109 18.27 12.05 -13.89
CA LYS A 109 19.20 11.99 -12.75
C LYS A 109 18.47 12.14 -11.44
N LEU A 110 19.10 11.67 -10.35
CA LEU A 110 18.62 11.90 -8.99
C LEU A 110 18.69 13.38 -8.62
N GLN A 111 17.66 13.87 -7.98
CA GLN A 111 17.69 15.14 -7.27
C GLN A 111 18.32 14.92 -5.89
N SER A 112 19.36 15.65 -5.55
CA SER A 112 20.13 15.39 -4.34
C SER A 112 20.30 16.64 -3.49
N TYR A 113 20.22 16.48 -2.17
CA TYR A 113 20.39 17.53 -1.18
C TYR A 113 21.43 17.12 -0.15
N SER A 114 22.29 18.04 0.24
CA SER A 114 23.28 17.81 1.28
C SER A 114 22.86 18.43 2.60
N LEU A 115 23.06 17.71 3.67
CA LEU A 115 22.96 18.14 5.06
C LEU A 115 24.29 17.89 5.75
N ASP A 116 24.53 18.61 6.85
CA ASP A 116 25.68 18.41 7.70
C ASP A 116 25.23 18.16 9.13
N ASP A 117 25.88 17.23 9.82
CA ASP A 117 25.76 17.00 11.25
C ASP A 117 27.13 16.75 11.90
N GLU A 118 27.16 16.37 13.17
CA GLU A 118 28.40 16.10 13.92
C GLU A 118 29.29 15.00 13.30
N TYR A 119 28.74 14.13 12.43
CA TYR A 119 29.47 13.04 11.76
C TYR A 119 29.85 13.38 10.30
N GLY A 120 29.65 14.64 9.85
CA GLY A 120 30.00 15.11 8.50
C GLY A 120 28.78 15.20 7.57
N LYS A 121 29.03 15.09 6.26
CA LYS A 121 28.00 15.25 5.24
C LYS A 121 27.11 14.04 5.10
N ILE A 122 25.82 14.31 4.83
CA ILE A 122 24.81 13.33 4.43
C ILE A 122 24.17 13.83 3.14
N PHE A 123 24.07 12.98 2.15
CA PHE A 123 23.30 13.25 0.94
C PHE A 123 21.98 12.52 0.97
N ILE A 124 20.89 13.24 0.69
CA ILE A 124 19.55 12.70 0.54
C ILE A 124 19.19 12.78 -0.94
N HIS A 125 18.97 11.62 -1.56
CA HIS A 125 18.67 11.45 -2.96
C HIS A 125 17.20 11.12 -3.14
N LEU A 126 16.52 11.83 -4.02
CA LEU A 126 15.10 11.66 -4.31
C LEU A 126 14.94 10.92 -5.65
N LEU A 127 14.37 9.73 -5.61
CA LEU A 127 13.97 8.93 -6.76
C LEU A 127 12.45 8.74 -6.70
N PRO A 128 11.64 9.56 -7.40
CA PRO A 128 10.20 9.32 -7.48
C PRO A 128 9.91 7.99 -8.17
N PHE A 129 8.67 7.53 -8.11
CA PHE A 129 8.24 6.39 -8.92
C PHE A 129 8.46 6.70 -10.40
N ILE A 130 9.20 5.83 -11.09
CA ILE A 130 9.51 5.97 -12.51
C ILE A 130 9.17 4.69 -13.26
N LYS A 131 8.72 4.87 -14.51
CA LYS A 131 8.53 3.79 -15.47
C LYS A 131 9.68 3.81 -16.50
N PRO A 132 9.99 2.70 -17.17
CA PRO A 132 10.98 2.68 -18.23
C PRO A 132 10.80 3.77 -19.28
N ALA A 133 9.53 4.05 -19.66
CA ALA A 133 9.18 5.08 -20.64
C ALA A 133 9.60 6.50 -20.20
N ASP A 134 9.59 6.79 -18.90
CA ASP A 134 9.93 8.12 -18.37
C ASP A 134 11.42 8.42 -18.53
N ILE A 135 12.26 7.40 -18.58
CA ILE A 135 13.72 7.52 -18.61
C ILE A 135 14.29 7.36 -20.02
N LYS A 136 13.65 6.57 -20.87
CA LYS A 136 14.12 6.25 -22.22
C LYS A 136 14.46 7.48 -23.07
N ASN A 137 13.70 8.56 -22.94
CA ASN A 137 13.93 9.79 -23.73
C ASN A 137 15.19 10.56 -23.34
N PHE A 138 15.72 10.36 -22.12
CA PHE A 138 16.95 11.00 -21.66
C PHE A 138 18.20 10.23 -22.08
N TYR A 139 18.05 8.95 -22.45
CA TYR A 139 19.15 8.04 -22.78
C TYR A 139 18.80 7.22 -24.04
N PRO A 140 18.73 7.85 -25.23
CA PRO A 140 18.29 7.20 -26.46
C PRO A 140 19.17 6.04 -26.92
N ASP A 141 20.46 6.05 -26.51
CA ASP A 141 21.45 5.02 -26.86
C ASP A 141 21.43 3.83 -25.88
N ILE A 142 20.61 3.86 -24.83
CA ILE A 142 20.48 2.78 -23.84
C ILE A 142 19.12 2.11 -24.01
N GLU A 143 19.14 0.79 -24.14
CA GLU A 143 17.89 0.01 -24.13
C GLU A 143 17.32 -0.08 -22.71
N ILE A 144 16.24 0.66 -22.45
CA ILE A 144 15.57 0.74 -21.14
C ILE A 144 14.17 0.14 -21.26
N ASN A 145 14.06 -1.18 -21.01
CA ASN A 145 12.82 -1.95 -21.16
C ASN A 145 12.26 -2.45 -19.83
N THR A 146 13.00 -2.33 -18.73
CA THR A 146 12.60 -2.79 -17.40
C THR A 146 12.72 -1.67 -16.37
N TYR A 147 11.97 -1.76 -15.29
CA TYR A 147 12.08 -0.85 -14.14
C TYR A 147 13.49 -0.88 -13.55
N GLN A 148 14.06 -2.07 -13.39
CA GLN A 148 15.44 -2.21 -12.94
C GLN A 148 16.40 -1.42 -13.81
N LYS A 149 16.34 -1.57 -15.14
CA LYS A 149 17.24 -0.85 -16.05
C LYS A 149 17.05 0.67 -16.00
N ALA A 150 15.81 1.13 -15.81
CA ALA A 150 15.54 2.55 -15.63
C ALA A 150 16.23 3.10 -14.37
N ILE A 151 16.09 2.42 -13.23
CA ILE A 151 16.66 2.80 -11.95
C ILE A 151 18.21 2.76 -12.01
N GLU A 152 18.79 1.68 -12.51
CA GLU A 152 20.24 1.55 -12.71
C GLU A 152 20.79 2.68 -13.55
N THR A 153 20.10 3.04 -14.65
CA THR A 153 20.51 4.12 -15.54
C THR A 153 20.49 5.47 -14.83
N VAL A 154 19.43 5.77 -14.09
CA VAL A 154 19.33 7.02 -13.32
C VAL A 154 20.41 7.10 -12.24
N ILE A 155 20.60 6.04 -11.45
CA ILE A 155 21.58 6.02 -10.36
C ILE A 155 23.02 6.14 -10.91
N SER A 156 23.36 5.36 -11.95
CA SER A 156 24.70 5.36 -12.53
C SER A 156 25.09 6.68 -13.21
N ASN A 157 24.11 7.43 -13.71
CA ASN A 157 24.32 8.75 -14.32
C ASN A 157 24.20 9.91 -13.32
N SER A 158 23.97 9.61 -12.03
CA SER A 158 23.93 10.60 -10.96
C SER A 158 25.27 10.70 -10.25
N ASN A 159 25.69 11.92 -9.91
CA ASN A 159 26.95 12.17 -9.22
C ASN A 159 26.78 11.85 -7.72
N ILE A 160 27.07 10.60 -7.33
CA ILE A 160 26.97 10.14 -5.94
C ILE A 160 28.37 9.95 -5.38
N ASP A 161 28.72 10.74 -4.36
CA ASP A 161 29.98 10.51 -3.60
C ASP A 161 29.76 9.36 -2.61
N ARG A 162 30.24 8.18 -2.99
CA ARG A 162 30.13 6.96 -2.18
C ARG A 162 31.01 6.98 -0.91
N LYS A 163 31.88 7.97 -0.73
CA LYS A 163 32.66 8.14 0.51
C LYS A 163 31.83 8.81 1.60
N GLU A 164 30.86 9.61 1.22
CA GLU A 164 29.96 10.29 2.12
C GLU A 164 28.76 9.37 2.51
N ARG A 165 27.99 9.78 3.50
CA ARG A 165 26.76 9.10 3.91
C ARG A 165 25.65 9.40 2.91
N ASN A 166 25.01 8.37 2.37
CA ASN A 166 24.00 8.49 1.32
C ASN A 166 22.70 7.80 1.72
N ILE A 167 21.61 8.54 1.68
CA ILE A 167 20.23 8.05 1.84
C ILE A 167 19.54 8.21 0.49
N ILE A 168 18.81 7.20 0.03
CA ILE A 168 17.94 7.32 -1.13
C ILE A 168 16.49 7.03 -0.73
N LEU A 169 15.58 7.92 -1.14
CA LEU A 169 14.14 7.69 -1.09
C LEU A 169 13.71 7.14 -2.43
N ALA A 170 12.97 6.04 -2.43
CA ALA A 170 12.44 5.43 -3.63
C ALA A 170 11.05 4.81 -3.36
N HIS A 171 10.27 4.68 -4.43
CA HIS A 171 8.96 4.05 -4.37
C HIS A 171 8.89 2.98 -5.45
N GLN A 172 9.35 1.75 -5.12
CA GLN A 172 9.51 0.67 -6.09
C GLN A 172 9.34 -0.69 -5.42
N PHE A 173 8.96 -1.70 -6.21
CA PHE A 173 8.95 -3.07 -5.72
C PHE A 173 10.31 -3.73 -5.85
N ILE A 174 10.87 -4.16 -4.73
CA ILE A 174 12.15 -4.89 -4.66
C ILE A 174 11.91 -6.39 -4.58
N THR A 175 12.56 -7.14 -5.46
CA THR A 175 12.48 -8.60 -5.50
C THR A 175 12.82 -9.23 -4.15
N GLY A 176 11.98 -10.15 -3.69
CA GLY A 176 12.13 -10.84 -2.41
C GLY A 176 11.37 -10.22 -1.25
N ALA A 177 10.73 -9.04 -1.44
CA ALA A 177 9.83 -8.48 -0.46
C ALA A 177 8.45 -9.18 -0.49
N SER A 178 7.79 -9.25 0.67
CA SER A 178 6.45 -9.83 0.82
C SER A 178 5.39 -8.82 0.44
N ARG A 179 4.48 -9.18 -0.47
CA ARG A 179 3.30 -8.40 -0.86
C ARG A 179 2.06 -8.80 -0.06
N SER A 180 1.10 -7.91 0.03
CA SER A 180 -0.27 -8.18 0.49
C SER A 180 -1.26 -8.05 -0.68
N ASP A 181 -2.44 -8.67 -0.55
CA ASP A 181 -3.49 -8.62 -1.57
C ASP A 181 -4.09 -7.20 -1.78
N SER A 182 -3.69 -6.23 -0.95
CA SER A 182 -4.13 -4.83 -1.03
C SER A 182 -3.29 -3.96 -1.97
N GLU A 183 -2.18 -4.49 -2.49
CA GLU A 183 -1.23 -3.76 -3.33
C GLU A 183 -1.47 -4.05 -4.82
N GLU A 184 -1.21 -3.06 -5.68
CA GLU A 184 -1.41 -3.22 -7.13
C GLU A 184 -0.49 -4.31 -7.71
N TYR A 185 -1.05 -5.14 -8.58
CA TYR A 185 -0.38 -6.25 -9.20
C TYR A 185 -0.05 -5.92 -10.67
N PHE A 186 1.22 -5.80 -11.02
CA PHE A 186 1.63 -5.77 -12.42
C PHE A 186 1.85 -7.20 -12.93
N VAL A 187 1.03 -7.59 -13.91
CA VAL A 187 1.09 -8.94 -14.51
C VAL A 187 2.47 -9.17 -15.15
N GLY A 188 3.12 -10.27 -14.77
CA GLY A 188 4.40 -10.69 -15.38
C GLY A 188 5.66 -10.23 -14.66
N GLY A 189 5.57 -9.56 -13.49
CA GLY A 189 6.75 -9.19 -12.68
C GLY A 189 7.70 -8.19 -13.36
N LEU A 190 7.20 -7.41 -14.31
CA LEU A 190 7.98 -6.40 -15.05
C LEU A 190 8.42 -5.23 -14.17
N ASP A 191 7.77 -5.04 -13.02
CA ASP A 191 8.03 -4.02 -12.02
C ASP A 191 9.12 -4.42 -11.01
N ASN A 192 9.64 -5.64 -11.09
CA ASN A 192 10.64 -6.15 -10.16
C ASN A 192 11.98 -5.43 -10.32
N VAL A 193 12.56 -5.02 -9.20
CA VAL A 193 13.86 -4.38 -9.11
C VAL A 193 14.74 -5.17 -8.16
N ASP A 194 15.95 -5.49 -8.54
CA ASP A 194 16.92 -6.15 -7.66
C ASP A 194 17.46 -5.17 -6.64
N ALA A 195 17.63 -5.60 -5.39
CA ALA A 195 18.14 -4.77 -4.30
C ALA A 195 19.56 -4.25 -4.57
N SER A 196 20.36 -4.94 -5.40
CA SER A 196 21.70 -4.51 -5.79
C SER A 196 21.75 -3.18 -6.56
N CYS A 197 20.62 -2.75 -7.16
CA CYS A 197 20.51 -1.41 -7.76
C CYS A 197 20.83 -0.30 -6.75
N PHE A 198 20.63 -0.56 -5.46
CA PHE A 198 20.82 0.38 -4.37
C PHE A 198 22.15 0.15 -3.60
N ASP A 199 23.05 -0.67 -4.12
CA ASP A 199 24.35 -0.88 -3.48
C ASP A 199 25.15 0.43 -3.38
N GLY A 200 25.75 0.63 -2.19
CA GLY A 200 26.51 1.83 -1.87
C GLY A 200 25.71 3.00 -1.30
N PHE A 201 24.38 2.87 -1.15
CA PHE A 201 23.63 3.71 -0.24
C PHE A 201 23.69 3.13 1.18
N ASP A 202 23.79 4.01 2.16
CA ASP A 202 23.84 3.61 3.57
C ASP A 202 22.44 3.24 4.09
N TYR A 203 21.40 3.96 3.60
CA TYR A 203 20.00 3.66 3.88
C TYR A 203 19.12 3.86 2.64
N VAL A 204 18.24 2.92 2.39
CA VAL A 204 17.26 2.96 1.30
C VAL A 204 15.88 3.04 1.90
N ALA A 205 15.27 4.22 1.82
CA ALA A 205 13.92 4.49 2.31
C ALA A 205 12.90 4.13 1.22
N LEU A 206 12.20 2.99 1.38
CA LEU A 206 11.26 2.47 0.41
C LEU A 206 9.81 2.69 0.82
N GLY A 207 8.95 2.98 -0.16
CA GLY A 207 7.51 2.85 -0.14
C GLY A 207 7.03 1.88 -1.21
N HIS A 208 5.74 1.73 -1.38
CA HIS A 208 5.00 0.86 -2.28
C HIS A 208 4.39 -0.37 -1.57
N LEU A 209 5.05 -0.96 -0.60
CA LEU A 209 4.53 -2.09 0.16
C LEU A 209 3.98 -1.62 1.50
N HIS A 210 2.74 -2.04 1.82
CA HIS A 210 2.03 -1.60 3.02
C HIS A 210 2.53 -2.29 4.31
N ASN A 211 3.28 -3.40 4.19
CA ASN A 211 3.87 -4.06 5.35
C ASN A 211 5.26 -3.50 5.66
N CYS A 212 5.49 -3.11 6.92
CA CYS A 212 6.79 -2.63 7.39
C CYS A 212 7.79 -3.78 7.44
N GLN A 213 8.74 -3.81 6.49
CA GLN A 213 9.71 -4.90 6.33
C GLN A 213 11.04 -4.41 5.75
N SER A 214 12.13 -5.10 6.08
CA SER A 214 13.40 -4.97 5.35
C SER A 214 13.48 -6.02 4.24
N VAL A 215 14.24 -5.72 3.20
CA VAL A 215 14.51 -6.65 2.09
C VAL A 215 16.01 -6.70 1.81
N SER A 216 16.56 -7.89 1.62
CA SER A 216 17.99 -8.13 1.38
C SER A 216 18.92 -7.68 2.52
N LYS A 217 18.84 -6.43 2.97
CA LYS A 217 19.62 -5.87 4.10
C LYS A 217 18.69 -5.10 5.02
N ASP A 218 19.01 -5.01 6.30
CA ASP A 218 18.20 -4.27 7.28
C ASP A 218 18.05 -2.78 6.92
N THR A 219 19.04 -2.21 6.22
CA THR A 219 19.04 -0.82 5.80
C THR A 219 18.29 -0.55 4.49
N ILE A 220 17.75 -1.56 3.83
CA ILE A 220 16.81 -1.43 2.71
C ILE A 220 15.42 -1.70 3.26
N MET A 221 14.67 -0.63 3.57
CA MET A 221 13.52 -0.68 4.46
C MET A 221 12.27 -0.11 3.81
N TYR A 222 11.20 -0.89 3.79
CA TYR A 222 9.84 -0.40 3.58
C TYR A 222 9.26 0.11 4.89
N ALA A 223 8.83 1.37 4.94
CA ALA A 223 8.15 1.91 6.12
C ALA A 223 6.78 1.26 6.32
N GLY A 224 6.11 0.94 5.22
CA GLY A 224 4.73 0.48 5.21
C GLY A 224 3.73 1.60 5.46
N SER A 225 2.47 1.31 5.21
CA SER A 225 1.38 2.24 5.51
C SER A 225 1.14 2.36 7.02
N LEU A 226 0.70 3.54 7.47
CA LEU A 226 0.40 3.80 8.89
C LEU A 226 -0.93 3.20 9.33
N LEU A 227 -1.86 2.97 8.40
CA LEU A 227 -3.15 2.32 8.65
C LEU A 227 -3.25 1.02 7.86
N LYS A 228 -4.17 0.16 8.26
CA LYS A 228 -4.58 -1.00 7.49
C LYS A 228 -5.68 -0.56 6.51
N TYR A 229 -5.43 -0.70 5.23
CA TYR A 229 -6.33 -0.23 4.16
C TYR A 229 -7.22 -1.32 3.57
N SER A 230 -7.05 -2.55 4.05
CA SER A 230 -7.90 -3.69 3.69
C SER A 230 -7.95 -4.72 4.82
N PHE A 231 -8.93 -5.63 4.78
CA PHE A 231 -8.98 -6.76 5.71
C PHE A 231 -7.85 -7.77 5.49
N ALA A 232 -7.24 -7.82 4.30
CA ALA A 232 -6.05 -8.62 4.06
C ALA A 232 -4.84 -8.15 4.92
N GLU A 233 -4.85 -6.89 5.35
CA GLU A 233 -3.84 -6.33 6.25
C GLU A 233 -4.18 -6.50 7.74
N SER A 234 -5.29 -7.16 8.11
CA SER A 234 -5.77 -7.28 9.50
C SER A 234 -4.72 -7.81 10.48
N SER A 235 -3.86 -8.71 10.03
CA SER A 235 -2.77 -9.30 10.83
C SER A 235 -1.47 -8.48 10.87
N GLN A 236 -1.34 -7.45 10.01
CA GLN A 236 -0.11 -6.65 9.92
C GLN A 236 0.06 -5.73 11.14
N LYS A 237 1.32 -5.55 11.54
CA LYS A 237 1.71 -4.58 12.58
C LYS A 237 2.22 -3.32 11.91
N LYS A 238 1.48 -2.24 12.04
CA LYS A 238 1.88 -0.93 11.49
C LYS A 238 2.84 -0.23 12.44
N ASN A 239 3.87 0.42 11.88
CA ASN A 239 4.94 1.03 12.65
C ASN A 239 5.36 2.37 12.05
N PHE A 240 5.84 3.27 12.91
CA PHE A 240 6.69 4.38 12.52
C PHE A 240 8.14 3.87 12.49
N VAL A 241 8.88 4.16 11.44
CA VAL A 241 10.29 3.77 11.32
C VAL A 241 11.17 4.98 11.65
N VAL A 242 11.89 4.91 12.75
CA VAL A 242 12.85 5.93 13.17
C VAL A 242 14.26 5.42 12.93
N VAL A 243 15.06 6.20 12.26
CA VAL A 243 16.44 5.87 11.89
C VAL A 243 17.39 6.85 12.55
N ASP A 244 18.39 6.35 13.27
CA ASP A 244 19.52 7.12 13.78
C ASP A 244 20.79 6.75 12.98
N MET A 245 21.16 7.62 12.06
CA MET A 245 22.37 7.48 11.26
C MET A 245 23.49 8.30 11.88
N LYS A 246 24.49 7.61 12.39
CA LYS A 246 25.72 8.18 12.95
C LYS A 246 26.80 8.29 11.85
N GLU A 247 28.03 7.88 12.12
CA GLU A 247 29.09 7.77 11.12
C GLU A 247 28.71 6.75 10.03
N LYS A 248 29.41 6.83 8.89
CA LYS A 248 29.14 5.96 7.75
C LYS A 248 29.11 4.48 8.12
N GLY A 249 28.02 3.80 7.77
CA GLY A 249 27.79 2.37 8.07
C GLY A 249 27.25 2.09 9.48
N ASN A 250 27.13 3.09 10.35
CA ASN A 250 26.55 2.94 11.70
C ASN A 250 25.12 3.49 11.71
N ILE A 251 24.13 2.60 11.60
CA ILE A 251 22.71 2.93 11.49
C ILE A 251 21.93 2.09 12.49
N GLU A 252 21.14 2.75 13.30
CA GLU A 252 20.18 2.13 14.22
C GLU A 252 18.77 2.40 13.72
N ILE A 253 17.96 1.32 13.60
CA ILE A 253 16.58 1.39 13.12
C ILE A 253 15.65 0.95 14.24
N LYS A 254 14.72 1.83 14.60
CA LYS A 254 13.70 1.57 15.61
C LYS A 254 12.31 1.61 14.98
N ARG A 255 11.51 0.58 15.25
CA ARG A 255 10.09 0.51 14.88
C ARG A 255 9.24 0.87 16.09
N ILE A 256 8.41 1.89 15.97
CA ILE A 256 7.49 2.33 17.02
C ILE A 256 6.08 1.94 16.59
N PRO A 257 5.38 1.06 17.33
CA PRO A 257 4.03 0.63 16.95
C PRO A 257 3.06 1.80 16.84
N VAL A 258 2.25 1.81 15.78
CA VAL A 258 1.15 2.75 15.60
C VAL A 258 0.02 2.40 16.56
N LYS A 259 -0.57 3.42 17.19
CA LYS A 259 -1.81 3.29 17.95
C LYS A 259 -2.96 3.71 17.05
N PHE A 260 -3.94 2.83 16.87
CA PHE A 260 -5.12 3.11 16.06
C PHE A 260 -6.19 3.84 16.87
N LEU A 261 -6.94 4.72 16.22
CA LEU A 261 -8.20 5.24 16.74
C LEU A 261 -9.26 4.13 16.64
N ARG A 262 -9.30 3.46 15.50
CA ARG A 262 -10.11 2.27 15.18
C ARG A 262 -9.20 1.30 14.39
N ASP A 263 -9.06 0.08 14.88
CA ASP A 263 -8.25 -0.93 14.19
C ASP A 263 -9.11 -1.64 13.12
N VAL A 264 -8.44 -2.21 12.12
CA VAL A 264 -9.07 -3.08 11.11
C VAL A 264 -8.77 -4.52 11.50
N ARG A 265 -9.81 -5.26 11.83
CA ARG A 265 -9.67 -6.65 12.32
C ARG A 265 -10.66 -7.59 11.64
N GLU A 266 -10.23 -8.83 11.50
CA GLU A 266 -11.10 -9.94 11.19
C GLU A 266 -11.35 -10.71 12.50
N ILE A 267 -12.61 -11.00 12.80
CA ILE A 267 -13.02 -11.83 13.93
C ILE A 267 -13.89 -12.97 13.42
N GLU A 268 -13.67 -14.16 13.96
CA GLU A 268 -14.40 -15.36 13.57
C GLU A 268 -14.88 -16.14 14.80
N GLY A 269 -15.96 -16.87 14.65
CA GLY A 269 -16.49 -17.71 15.73
C GLY A 269 -17.99 -17.99 15.60
N TYR A 270 -18.54 -18.58 16.64
CA TYR A 270 -19.97 -18.80 16.72
C TYR A 270 -20.72 -17.56 17.18
N PHE A 271 -21.92 -17.37 16.66
CA PHE A 271 -22.73 -16.19 16.94
C PHE A 271 -22.88 -15.89 18.43
N ASN A 272 -23.21 -16.91 19.24
CA ASN A 272 -23.41 -16.74 20.68
C ASN A 272 -22.13 -16.31 21.41
N ASP A 273 -20.95 -16.71 20.93
CA ASP A 273 -19.68 -16.30 21.52
C ASP A 273 -19.37 -14.85 21.15
N LEU A 274 -19.57 -14.48 19.88
CA LEU A 274 -19.28 -13.14 19.40
C LEU A 274 -20.17 -12.07 20.01
N ILE A 275 -21.47 -12.33 20.20
CA ILE A 275 -22.40 -11.37 20.82
C ILE A 275 -22.14 -11.13 22.32
N ASN A 276 -21.41 -12.02 22.98
CA ASN A 276 -21.03 -11.89 24.39
C ASN A 276 -19.65 -11.25 24.60
N GLN A 277 -18.93 -10.89 23.53
CA GLN A 277 -17.68 -10.18 23.64
C GLN A 277 -17.90 -8.70 23.99
N LYS A 278 -16.80 -8.03 24.39
CA LYS A 278 -16.84 -6.58 24.66
C LYS A 278 -17.10 -5.82 23.36
N PRO A 279 -18.00 -4.83 23.36
CA PRO A 279 -18.19 -3.94 22.22
C PRO A 279 -16.88 -3.25 21.81
N THR A 280 -16.70 -3.01 20.53
CA THR A 280 -15.57 -2.26 19.99
C THR A 280 -16.02 -1.36 18.85
N ASN A 281 -15.31 -0.26 18.67
CA ASN A 281 -15.47 0.65 17.54
C ASN A 281 -14.54 0.33 16.36
N ASP A 282 -13.78 -0.76 16.42
CA ASP A 282 -12.92 -1.18 15.34
C ASP A 282 -13.73 -1.51 14.08
N TYR A 283 -13.09 -1.37 12.92
CA TYR A 283 -13.64 -1.81 11.65
C TYR A 283 -13.52 -3.33 11.54
N LEU A 284 -14.64 -4.01 11.46
CA LEU A 284 -14.67 -5.47 11.56
C LEU A 284 -15.15 -6.15 10.29
N LYS A 285 -14.46 -7.21 9.92
CA LYS A 285 -14.99 -8.31 9.12
C LYS A 285 -15.34 -9.43 10.09
N VAL A 286 -16.61 -9.86 10.09
CA VAL A 286 -17.12 -10.91 10.98
C VAL A 286 -17.39 -12.17 10.16
N ILE A 287 -16.85 -13.31 10.59
CA ILE A 287 -17.09 -14.62 9.97
C ILE A 287 -17.73 -15.54 11.00
N LEU A 288 -18.96 -16.00 10.71
CA LEU A 288 -19.65 -16.95 11.55
C LEU A 288 -19.41 -18.40 11.11
N HIS A 289 -19.28 -19.29 12.09
CA HIS A 289 -19.14 -20.73 11.86
C HIS A 289 -20.43 -21.52 12.14
N ASP A 290 -21.54 -20.81 12.40
CA ASP A 290 -22.84 -21.42 12.68
C ASP A 290 -23.40 -22.10 11.43
N GLU A 291 -23.87 -23.36 11.58
CA GLU A 291 -24.53 -24.09 10.49
C GLU A 291 -25.89 -23.49 10.09
N THR A 292 -26.57 -22.89 11.07
CA THR A 292 -27.82 -22.16 10.85
C THR A 292 -27.80 -20.85 11.62
N VAL A 293 -28.15 -19.76 10.96
CA VAL A 293 -28.21 -18.43 11.56
C VAL A 293 -29.62 -17.90 11.54
N SER A 294 -30.09 -17.31 12.65
CA SER A 294 -31.42 -16.68 12.72
C SER A 294 -31.49 -15.44 11.82
N ALA A 295 -32.68 -15.07 11.33
CA ALA A 295 -32.83 -13.94 10.40
C ALA A 295 -32.41 -12.58 10.97
N ASP A 296 -32.29 -12.43 12.29
CA ASP A 296 -31.96 -11.17 12.98
C ASP A 296 -30.50 -11.07 13.46
N TYR A 297 -29.67 -12.13 13.22
CA TYR A 297 -28.29 -12.19 13.75
C TYR A 297 -27.45 -10.97 13.34
N ARG A 298 -27.57 -10.51 12.10
CA ARG A 298 -26.82 -9.39 11.57
C ARG A 298 -27.13 -8.09 12.35
N ASN A 299 -28.39 -7.83 12.62
CA ASN A 299 -28.81 -6.66 13.40
C ASN A 299 -28.27 -6.72 14.83
N ARG A 300 -28.27 -7.92 15.45
CA ARG A 300 -27.72 -8.11 16.79
C ARG A 300 -26.21 -7.90 16.84
N LEU A 301 -25.47 -8.33 15.82
CA LEU A 301 -24.05 -8.07 15.70
C LEU A 301 -23.77 -6.56 15.53
N TYR A 302 -24.56 -5.84 14.72
CA TYR A 302 -24.40 -4.39 14.56
C TYR A 302 -24.63 -3.61 15.87
N MET A 303 -25.44 -4.10 16.79
CA MET A 303 -25.61 -3.45 18.11
C MET A 303 -24.34 -3.50 18.97
N ILE A 304 -23.47 -4.51 18.76
CA ILE A 304 -22.23 -4.69 19.50
C ILE A 304 -21.04 -4.16 18.71
N TYR A 305 -21.07 -4.32 17.39
CA TYR A 305 -20.03 -3.95 16.45
C TYR A 305 -20.57 -2.94 15.42
N PRO A 306 -20.74 -1.66 15.81
CA PRO A 306 -21.39 -0.67 14.94
C PRO A 306 -20.61 -0.42 13.64
N ASN A 307 -19.30 -0.69 13.63
CA ASN A 307 -18.43 -0.58 12.46
C ASN A 307 -18.10 -1.95 11.83
N MET A 308 -19.03 -2.90 11.89
CA MET A 308 -18.95 -4.13 11.11
C MET A 308 -19.16 -3.82 9.63
N LEU A 309 -18.10 -3.87 8.83
CA LEU A 309 -18.11 -3.49 7.41
C LEU A 309 -18.33 -4.68 6.48
N SER A 310 -17.92 -5.86 6.91
CA SER A 310 -18.06 -7.09 6.13
C SER A 310 -18.57 -8.23 7.01
N PHE A 311 -19.36 -9.08 6.41
CA PHE A 311 -19.98 -10.22 7.09
C PHE A 311 -19.94 -11.45 6.19
N GLY A 312 -19.56 -12.59 6.74
CA GLY A 312 -19.55 -13.89 6.05
C GLY A 312 -20.01 -15.02 6.97
N VAL A 313 -20.41 -16.14 6.36
CA VAL A 313 -20.66 -17.41 7.06
C VAL A 313 -19.78 -18.46 6.42
N GLU A 314 -18.95 -19.12 7.22
CA GLU A 314 -18.14 -20.25 6.83
C GLU A 314 -18.55 -21.50 7.62
N ASN A 315 -19.47 -22.27 7.04
CA ASN A 315 -19.97 -23.51 7.60
C ASN A 315 -19.65 -24.71 6.69
N SER A 316 -20.20 -25.88 7.00
CA SER A 316 -19.95 -27.09 6.20
C SER A 316 -20.40 -26.93 4.73
N GLN A 317 -21.45 -26.17 4.48
CA GLN A 317 -21.98 -25.93 3.13
C GLN A 317 -21.10 -24.97 2.33
N THR A 318 -20.75 -23.81 2.91
CA THR A 318 -19.93 -22.80 2.23
C THR A 318 -18.47 -23.26 2.00
N LYS A 319 -17.93 -24.09 2.90
CA LYS A 319 -16.61 -24.74 2.68
C LYS A 319 -16.62 -25.73 1.54
N TYR A 320 -17.69 -26.49 1.41
CA TYR A 320 -17.86 -27.43 0.29
C TYR A 320 -17.97 -26.70 -1.05
N GLU A 321 -18.78 -25.64 -1.12
CA GLU A 321 -18.90 -24.81 -2.33
C GLU A 321 -17.56 -24.21 -2.76
N ARG A 322 -16.77 -23.71 -1.79
CA ARG A 322 -15.46 -23.11 -2.07
C ARG A 322 -14.43 -24.15 -2.55
N SER A 323 -14.45 -25.37 -2.01
CA SER A 323 -13.55 -26.46 -2.45
C SER A 323 -13.88 -26.92 -3.89
N VAL A 324 -15.15 -26.91 -4.24
CA VAL A 324 -15.61 -27.30 -5.59
C VAL A 324 -15.25 -26.24 -6.65
N LEU A 325 -15.23 -24.95 -6.28
CA LEU A 325 -14.85 -23.84 -7.19
C LEU A 325 -13.35 -23.76 -7.46
N LEU A 326 -12.51 -24.35 -6.61
CA LEU A 326 -11.04 -24.32 -6.75
C LEU A 326 -10.46 -25.55 -7.49
N ASP A 327 -11.29 -26.52 -7.88
CA ASP A 327 -10.81 -27.69 -8.61
C ASP A 327 -10.45 -27.32 -10.05
N GLU A 328 -9.23 -27.70 -10.49
CA GLU A 328 -8.72 -27.52 -11.87
C GLU A 328 -9.66 -28.09 -12.95
N VAL A 329 -10.60 -28.96 -12.56
CA VAL A 329 -11.65 -29.53 -13.41
C VAL A 329 -12.55 -28.47 -14.04
N TYR A 330 -12.69 -27.27 -13.41
CA TYR A 330 -13.57 -26.20 -13.92
C TYR A 330 -12.89 -25.29 -14.96
N GLN A 331 -11.57 -25.25 -15.01
CA GLN A 331 -10.84 -24.35 -15.93
C GLN A 331 -10.99 -24.71 -17.41
N ASN A 332 -11.41 -25.95 -17.72
CA ASN A 332 -11.54 -26.46 -19.10
C ASN A 332 -12.99 -26.77 -19.50
N LYS A 333 -14.00 -26.46 -18.67
CA LYS A 333 -15.40 -26.73 -18.99
C LYS A 333 -16.02 -25.61 -19.82
N ARG A 334 -16.93 -25.97 -20.69
CA ARG A 334 -17.76 -25.02 -21.44
C ARG A 334 -18.74 -24.32 -20.51
N ILE A 335 -19.21 -23.13 -20.89
CA ILE A 335 -20.15 -22.31 -20.09
C ILE A 335 -21.43 -23.07 -19.78
N ASP A 336 -21.96 -23.86 -20.72
CA ASP A 336 -23.14 -24.68 -20.55
C ASP A 336 -22.93 -25.83 -19.54
N GLU A 337 -21.75 -26.42 -19.51
CA GLU A 337 -21.38 -27.45 -18.54
C GLU A 337 -21.21 -26.86 -17.13
N LEU A 338 -20.57 -25.70 -17.04
CA LEU A 338 -20.42 -24.96 -15.78
C LEU A 338 -21.77 -24.58 -15.18
N PHE A 339 -22.74 -24.17 -16.03
CA PHE A 339 -24.09 -23.87 -15.57
C PHE A 339 -24.81 -25.10 -15.03
N VAL A 340 -24.68 -26.25 -15.69
CA VAL A 340 -25.29 -27.50 -15.22
C VAL A 340 -24.74 -27.88 -13.85
N ASP A 341 -23.43 -27.77 -13.66
CA ASP A 341 -22.82 -28.10 -12.38
C ASP A 341 -23.22 -27.11 -11.28
N PHE A 342 -23.23 -25.81 -11.58
CA PHE A 342 -23.74 -24.78 -10.67
C PHE A 342 -25.22 -25.01 -10.31
N TYR A 343 -26.05 -25.33 -11.31
CA TYR A 343 -27.48 -25.59 -11.07
C TYR A 343 -27.69 -26.81 -10.16
N LYS A 344 -26.93 -27.89 -10.36
CA LYS A 344 -26.97 -29.06 -9.47
C LYS A 344 -26.59 -28.72 -8.04
N LEU A 345 -25.54 -27.92 -7.87
CA LEU A 345 -25.10 -27.44 -6.55
C LEU A 345 -26.20 -26.66 -5.82
N GLN A 346 -26.87 -25.76 -6.53
CA GLN A 346 -27.91 -24.89 -5.95
C GLN A 346 -29.28 -25.58 -5.78
N ASN A 347 -29.50 -26.74 -6.44
CA ASN A 347 -30.78 -27.40 -6.46
C ASN A 347 -30.74 -28.86 -5.94
N ASN A 348 -29.92 -29.11 -4.89
CA ASN A 348 -29.81 -30.41 -4.23
C ASN A 348 -29.52 -31.57 -5.19
N GLY A 349 -28.64 -31.37 -6.18
CA GLY A 349 -28.24 -32.37 -7.16
C GLY A 349 -29.20 -32.53 -8.36
N ASN A 350 -30.30 -31.78 -8.42
CA ASN A 350 -31.24 -31.82 -9.54
C ASN A 350 -30.63 -31.16 -10.78
N GLN A 351 -30.90 -31.74 -11.96
CA GLN A 351 -30.44 -31.15 -13.23
C GLN A 351 -31.38 -30.02 -13.70
N PRO A 352 -30.89 -29.04 -14.43
CA PRO A 352 -31.73 -28.04 -15.06
C PRO A 352 -32.68 -28.70 -16.08
N THR A 353 -33.87 -28.19 -16.19
CA THR A 353 -34.85 -28.64 -17.18
C THR A 353 -34.41 -28.26 -18.59
N LYS A 354 -34.93 -28.97 -19.60
CA LYS A 354 -34.63 -28.64 -21.01
C LYS A 354 -34.91 -27.17 -21.34
N LYS A 355 -36.02 -26.61 -20.85
CA LYS A 355 -36.42 -25.22 -21.07
C LYS A 355 -35.43 -24.23 -20.46
N GLN A 356 -34.82 -24.55 -19.32
CA GLN A 356 -33.76 -23.72 -18.70
C GLN A 356 -32.48 -23.78 -19.45
N MET A 357 -32.10 -24.95 -20.00
CA MET A 357 -30.93 -25.10 -20.84
C MET A 357 -31.09 -24.39 -22.19
N ASP A 358 -32.27 -24.50 -22.82
CA ASP A 358 -32.56 -23.81 -24.08
C ASP A 358 -32.44 -22.28 -23.91
N LEU A 359 -32.97 -21.72 -22.82
CA LEU A 359 -32.86 -20.30 -22.50
C LEU A 359 -31.37 -19.87 -22.27
N LEU A 360 -30.59 -20.69 -21.58
CA LEU A 360 -29.16 -20.40 -21.36
C LEU A 360 -28.40 -20.36 -22.70
N LEU A 361 -28.64 -21.33 -23.58
CA LEU A 361 -27.97 -21.38 -24.87
C LEU A 361 -28.33 -20.19 -25.76
N GLU A 362 -29.59 -19.74 -25.73
CA GLU A 362 -30.06 -18.53 -26.42
C GLU A 362 -29.30 -17.28 -25.93
N VAL A 363 -29.16 -17.10 -24.62
CA VAL A 363 -28.39 -15.99 -24.02
C VAL A 363 -26.90 -16.06 -24.40
N ILE A 364 -26.30 -17.25 -24.41
CA ILE A 364 -24.88 -17.44 -24.81
C ILE A 364 -24.67 -17.07 -26.28
N GLU A 365 -25.61 -17.43 -27.17
CA GLU A 365 -25.55 -17.07 -28.58
C GLU A 365 -25.72 -15.57 -28.84
N GLU A 366 -26.63 -14.92 -28.10
CA GLU A 366 -26.86 -13.47 -28.15
C GLU A 366 -25.60 -12.70 -27.77
N ILE A 367 -24.94 -13.07 -26.65
CA ILE A 367 -23.68 -12.44 -26.21
C ILE A 367 -22.54 -12.65 -27.21
N LYS A 368 -22.46 -13.82 -27.85
CA LYS A 368 -21.43 -14.10 -28.88
C LYS A 368 -21.69 -13.34 -30.18
N GLY A 369 -22.97 -13.06 -30.52
CA GLY A 369 -23.36 -12.27 -31.67
C GLY A 369 -23.08 -10.78 -31.55
N GLU A 370 -23.05 -10.23 -30.33
CA GLU A 370 -22.72 -8.82 -30.07
C GLU A 370 -21.20 -8.53 -30.07
N GLN A 371 -20.34 -9.56 -30.12
CA GLN A 371 -18.87 -9.41 -30.14
C GLN A 371 -18.25 -9.54 -31.56
N GLN A 372 -19.06 -9.60 -32.60
CA GLN A 372 -18.65 -9.47 -34.01
C GLN A 372 -19.06 -8.12 -34.59
#